data_428ecd386f732b31f6e6246040685ea3
#
_entry.id   428ecd386f732b31f6e6246040685ea3
#
_cell.length_a   1.000
_cell.length_b   1.000
_cell.length_c   1.000
_cell.angle_alpha   90.00
_cell.angle_beta   90.00
_cell.angle_gamma   90.00
#
_symmetry.space_group_name_H-M   'P 1'
#
loop_
_entity.id
_entity.type
_entity.pdbx_description
1 polymer ?
#
loop_
_entity_poly.entity_id
_entity_poly.type
_entity_poly.pdbx_seq_one_letter_code
_entity_poly.pdbx_strand_id
1 'polypeptide(L)'
;MSHQSELIRADINAYLEQHEKKELLRLITCGSVDDGKSTLIGRLLHDSKMIYEDQLAAITADSVKSGTTGKEIDLALLVDGLQAEREQGITIDVAYRYFSTAKRKFIIADTPGHEQYTRNMATGASTCDLAIILIDARYGVQIQTRRHTIISSLLGIKHIIVAINKMDLVDYDEDIYNKIKKDYLNFTTKLDRVDIKFIPISALKGENVVNQSVEMPWYHAQPLMQILETIEINNDKNFKEMRFPVQYVNRPNLNFRGYCGTMASGIIRKNDEVTVLPSGKTSTIKSIVTYEGEIEQAFPPMAVTLTLNDEIDVSRGDMITHREHQPCLGDKFEANIVWMTEQTLNVGKEYYVKCATQTITGSVSKIHHRIDVNSMDKLEANELNLNEIGHCDITLTSSLAIDPYSLCKGTGAFIIIDRLNNVTVGAGM
;
A
#
# COMPACT_ATOMS: atom_id res chain seq x y z
N MET A 1 31.53 10.22 -2.98
CA MET A 1 30.85 9.88 -4.26
C MET A 1 30.06 8.60 -4.03
N SER A 2 28.80 8.52 -4.46
CA SER A 2 28.00 7.32 -4.24
C SER A 2 28.47 6.16 -5.13
N HIS A 3 28.34 4.92 -4.65
CA HIS A 3 28.63 3.72 -5.44
C HIS A 3 27.90 3.72 -6.80
N GLN A 4 26.73 4.36 -6.88
CA GLN A 4 26.00 4.56 -8.13
C GLN A 4 26.72 5.46 -9.12
N SER A 5 27.37 6.55 -8.66
CA SER A 5 28.12 7.45 -9.55
C SER A 5 29.36 6.82 -10.16
N GLU A 6 29.95 5.83 -9.50
CA GLU A 6 31.10 5.08 -10.00
C GLU A 6 30.66 4.05 -11.06
N LEU A 7 29.56 3.32 -10.84
CA LEU A 7 28.97 2.39 -11.80
C LEU A 7 28.50 3.09 -13.09
N ILE A 8 27.80 4.23 -12.95
CA ILE A 8 27.35 5.04 -14.10
C ILE A 8 28.52 5.53 -14.94
N ARG A 9 29.63 5.90 -14.30
CA ARG A 9 30.86 6.34 -15.00
C ARG A 9 31.60 5.20 -15.69
N ALA A 10 31.53 3.98 -15.14
CA ALA A 10 32.22 2.83 -15.67
C ALA A 10 31.47 2.21 -16.86
N ASP A 11 30.18 1.95 -16.75
CA ASP A 11 29.31 1.43 -17.80
C ASP A 11 27.85 1.74 -17.50
N ILE A 12 27.29 2.73 -18.20
CA ILE A 12 25.91 3.17 -18.03
C ILE A 12 24.90 2.08 -18.46
N ASN A 13 25.22 1.28 -19.48
CA ASN A 13 24.29 0.26 -19.94
C ASN A 13 24.19 -0.90 -18.94
N ALA A 14 25.31 -1.35 -18.38
CA ALA A 14 25.33 -2.35 -17.32
C ALA A 14 24.61 -1.85 -16.06
N TYR A 15 24.76 -0.57 -15.71
CA TYR A 15 24.00 0.05 -14.61
C TYR A 15 22.49 0.04 -14.87
N LEU A 16 22.05 0.44 -16.07
CA LEU A 16 20.63 0.48 -16.43
C LEU A 16 20.03 -0.94 -16.41
N GLU A 17 20.69 -1.92 -17.00
CA GLU A 17 20.25 -3.32 -17.01
C GLU A 17 20.14 -3.90 -15.59
N GLN A 18 21.12 -3.64 -14.74
CA GLN A 18 21.10 -4.04 -13.34
C GLN A 18 19.97 -3.31 -12.57
N HIS A 19 19.74 -2.03 -12.89
CA HIS A 19 18.70 -1.23 -12.24
C HIS A 19 17.29 -1.68 -12.63
N GLU A 20 17.06 -2.08 -13.89
CA GLU A 20 15.77 -2.60 -14.35
C GLU A 20 15.38 -3.90 -13.65
N LYS A 21 16.33 -4.79 -13.40
CA LYS A 21 16.12 -6.09 -12.76
C LYS A 21 15.88 -6.04 -11.24
N LYS A 22 16.11 -4.88 -10.59
CA LYS A 22 15.89 -4.75 -9.14
C LYS A 22 14.41 -4.87 -8.80
N GLU A 23 14.13 -5.68 -7.79
CA GLU A 23 12.79 -5.78 -7.20
C GLU A 23 12.34 -4.45 -6.60
N LEU A 24 11.05 -4.16 -6.69
CA LEU A 24 10.43 -2.96 -6.13
C LEU A 24 9.67 -3.32 -4.86
N LEU A 25 10.00 -2.68 -3.74
CA LEU A 25 9.23 -2.73 -2.49
C LEU A 25 8.45 -1.42 -2.31
N ARG A 26 7.14 -1.54 -2.17
CA ARG A 26 6.26 -0.43 -1.77
C ARG A 26 6.00 -0.53 -0.29
N LEU A 27 6.30 0.53 0.44
CA LEU A 27 6.11 0.57 1.88
C LEU A 27 5.42 1.84 2.32
N ILE A 28 4.69 1.75 3.42
CA ILE A 28 4.00 2.88 4.05
C ILE A 28 4.59 3.15 5.43
N THR A 29 4.70 4.41 5.82
CA THR A 29 5.00 4.79 7.19
C THR A 29 3.74 5.24 7.91
N CYS A 30 3.47 4.62 9.05
CA CYS A 30 2.28 4.83 9.89
C CYS A 30 2.70 5.16 11.32
N GLY A 31 1.83 5.79 12.08
CA GLY A 31 2.05 6.14 13.48
C GLY A 31 1.27 7.39 13.85
N SER A 32 1.26 7.74 15.12
CA SER A 32 0.61 8.96 15.60
C SER A 32 1.34 10.22 15.12
N VAL A 33 0.74 11.37 15.35
CA VAL A 33 1.44 12.66 15.17
C VAL A 33 2.67 12.65 16.07
N ASP A 34 3.78 13.21 15.60
CA ASP A 34 5.06 13.31 16.31
C ASP A 34 5.78 11.98 16.60
N ASP A 35 5.35 10.84 16.10
CA ASP A 35 6.10 9.57 16.23
C ASP A 35 7.41 9.57 15.41
N GLY A 36 7.63 10.57 14.54
CA GLY A 36 8.86 10.76 13.76
C GLY A 36 8.86 10.10 12.38
N LYS A 37 7.68 9.99 11.74
CA LYS A 37 7.53 9.43 10.37
C LYS A 37 8.39 10.17 9.36
N SER A 38 8.18 11.47 9.21
CA SER A 38 8.94 12.31 8.26
C SER A 38 10.43 12.33 8.57
N THR A 39 10.81 12.32 9.86
CA THR A 39 12.21 12.22 10.29
C THR A 39 12.83 10.89 9.84
N LEU A 40 12.11 9.76 9.98
CA LEU A 40 12.60 8.46 9.54
C LEU A 40 12.77 8.41 8.02
N ILE A 41 11.79 8.92 7.26
CA ILE A 41 11.89 8.97 5.79
C ILE A 41 13.07 9.84 5.37
N GLY A 42 13.19 11.03 5.94
CA GLY A 42 14.32 11.91 5.69
C GLY A 42 15.66 11.25 6.01
N ARG A 43 15.77 10.49 7.11
CA ARG A 43 16.94 9.71 7.49
C ARG A 43 17.26 8.60 6.47
N LEU A 44 16.27 7.85 6.05
CA LEU A 44 16.44 6.81 5.01
C LEU A 44 16.96 7.41 3.69
N LEU A 45 16.40 8.55 3.26
CA LEU A 45 16.83 9.25 2.05
C LEU A 45 18.24 9.82 2.19
N HIS A 46 18.55 10.42 3.34
CA HIS A 46 19.88 11.00 3.62
C HIS A 46 20.96 9.91 3.66
N ASP A 47 20.78 8.89 4.46
CA ASP A 47 21.82 7.88 4.72
C ASP A 47 22.00 6.93 3.53
N SER A 48 20.96 6.75 2.66
CA SER A 48 21.11 6.07 1.37
C SER A 48 21.82 6.92 0.30
N LYS A 49 22.25 8.14 0.64
CA LYS A 49 22.99 9.07 -0.26
C LYS A 49 22.21 9.43 -1.53
N MET A 50 20.90 9.53 -1.42
CA MET A 50 20.00 9.86 -2.53
C MET A 50 19.63 11.34 -2.58
N ILE A 51 20.18 12.15 -1.68
CA ILE A 51 19.98 13.61 -1.61
C ILE A 51 21.14 14.29 -2.32
N TYR A 52 20.83 15.22 -3.21
CA TYR A 52 21.84 16.05 -3.86
C TYR A 52 22.44 17.07 -2.87
N GLU A 53 23.72 17.40 -3.06
CA GLU A 53 24.46 18.30 -2.15
C GLU A 53 23.82 19.69 -2.02
N ASP A 54 23.23 20.21 -3.10
CA ASP A 54 22.51 21.49 -3.13
C ASP A 54 21.20 21.43 -2.32
N GLN A 55 20.46 20.32 -2.37
CA GLN A 55 19.28 20.10 -1.54
C GLN A 55 19.66 20.00 -0.06
N LEU A 56 20.72 19.28 0.26
CA LEU A 56 21.21 19.18 1.63
C LEU A 56 21.64 20.54 2.19
N ALA A 57 22.31 21.35 1.38
CA ALA A 57 22.71 22.71 1.76
C ALA A 57 21.49 23.63 2.02
N ALA A 58 20.46 23.54 1.16
CA ALA A 58 19.21 24.28 1.34
C ALA A 58 18.50 23.90 2.64
N ILE A 59 18.37 22.59 2.90
CA ILE A 59 17.71 22.09 4.13
C ILE A 59 18.49 22.46 5.38
N THR A 60 19.82 22.42 5.32
CA THR A 60 20.67 22.88 6.44
C THR A 60 20.40 24.35 6.77
N ALA A 61 20.25 25.19 5.74
CA ALA A 61 19.92 26.60 5.92
C ALA A 61 18.50 26.83 6.46
N ASP A 62 17.54 26.02 5.98
CA ASP A 62 16.14 26.08 6.43
C ASP A 62 15.97 25.51 7.86
N SER A 63 16.71 24.47 8.23
CA SER A 63 16.72 23.91 9.59
C SER A 63 17.13 24.95 10.65
N VAL A 64 18.04 25.87 10.32
CA VAL A 64 18.45 26.97 11.22
C VAL A 64 17.32 27.98 11.43
N LYS A 65 16.42 28.15 10.43
CA LYS A 65 15.33 29.14 10.47
C LYS A 65 14.03 28.58 11.06
N SER A 66 13.68 27.36 10.73
CA SER A 66 12.36 26.77 11.02
C SER A 66 12.42 25.32 11.50
N GLY A 67 13.63 24.76 11.72
CA GLY A 67 13.77 23.38 12.19
C GLY A 67 13.32 23.18 13.63
N THR A 68 12.79 22.00 13.93
CA THR A 68 12.29 21.61 15.26
C THR A 68 13.32 20.81 16.08
N THR A 69 14.47 20.46 15.48
CA THR A 69 15.49 19.54 16.04
C THR A 69 16.65 20.24 16.75
N GLY A 70 16.55 21.55 16.99
CA GLY A 70 17.56 22.35 17.69
C GLY A 70 18.80 22.60 16.83
N LYS A 71 19.97 22.01 17.18
CA LYS A 71 21.23 22.20 16.43
C LYS A 71 21.43 21.16 15.31
N GLU A 72 20.59 20.13 15.23
CA GLU A 72 20.69 19.08 14.23
C GLU A 72 19.90 19.45 12.98
N ILE A 73 20.31 18.89 11.83
CA ILE A 73 19.61 19.10 10.57
C ILE A 73 18.22 18.44 10.71
N ASP A 74 17.18 19.21 10.47
CA ASP A 74 15.81 18.71 10.46
C ASP A 74 15.53 18.01 9.13
N LEU A 75 15.74 16.70 9.11
CA LEU A 75 15.54 15.88 7.92
C LEU A 75 14.04 15.72 7.54
N ALA A 76 13.10 16.08 8.43
CA ALA A 76 11.69 16.11 8.10
C ALA A 76 11.38 17.13 7.00
N LEU A 77 12.13 18.24 6.94
CA LEU A 77 12.00 19.27 5.89
C LEU A 77 12.28 18.76 4.48
N LEU A 78 12.95 17.59 4.34
CA LEU A 78 13.09 16.88 3.05
C LEU A 78 11.78 16.34 2.53
N VAL A 79 10.86 16.03 3.42
CA VAL A 79 9.65 15.27 3.13
C VAL A 79 8.45 16.21 3.00
N ASP A 80 8.42 17.29 3.77
CA ASP A 80 7.32 18.25 3.78
C ASP A 80 7.23 19.00 2.44
N GLY A 81 6.27 18.59 1.61
CA GLY A 81 6.13 19.07 0.24
C GLY A 81 5.21 20.30 0.11
N LEU A 82 4.14 20.35 0.90
CA LEU A 82 3.13 21.40 0.83
C LEU A 82 3.46 22.53 1.81
N GLN A 83 3.18 23.77 1.40
CA GLN A 83 3.37 24.92 2.29
C GLN A 83 2.53 24.78 3.58
N ALA A 84 1.30 24.28 3.46
CA ALA A 84 0.42 24.03 4.61
C ALA A 84 0.97 22.97 5.56
N GLU A 85 1.68 21.95 5.07
CA GLU A 85 2.34 20.94 5.89
C GLU A 85 3.48 21.54 6.69
N ARG A 86 4.31 22.40 6.05
CA ARG A 86 5.40 23.11 6.71
C ARG A 86 4.92 24.10 7.78
N GLU A 87 3.82 24.82 7.51
CA GLU A 87 3.23 25.78 8.44
C GLU A 87 2.60 25.09 9.66
N GLN A 88 1.98 23.91 9.46
CA GLN A 88 1.30 23.17 10.53
C GLN A 88 2.18 22.11 11.19
N GLY A 89 3.31 21.73 10.57
CA GLY A 89 4.19 20.67 11.05
C GLY A 89 3.55 19.27 11.00
N ILE A 90 2.56 19.03 10.12
CA ILE A 90 1.87 17.75 9.97
C ILE A 90 1.76 17.38 8.50
N THR A 91 1.84 16.08 8.21
CA THR A 91 1.51 15.53 6.89
C THR A 91 -0.01 15.56 6.70
N ILE A 92 -0.49 16.09 5.59
CA ILE A 92 -1.92 16.22 5.26
C ILE A 92 -2.33 15.20 4.20
N ASP A 93 -1.55 15.10 3.11
CA ASP A 93 -1.84 14.20 1.99
C ASP A 93 -0.79 13.10 1.88
N VAL A 94 -1.06 12.10 1.03
CA VAL A 94 -0.09 11.02 0.78
C VAL A 94 1.01 11.54 -0.15
N ALA A 95 2.24 11.55 0.35
CA ALA A 95 3.41 11.88 -0.45
C ALA A 95 4.21 10.61 -0.77
N TYR A 96 4.55 10.42 -2.05
CA TYR A 96 5.37 9.29 -2.46
C TYR A 96 6.82 9.73 -2.64
N ARG A 97 7.74 8.99 -2.01
CA ARG A 97 9.18 9.19 -2.12
C ARG A 97 9.83 7.95 -2.72
N TYR A 98 10.82 8.18 -3.55
CA TYR A 98 11.48 7.14 -4.32
C TYR A 98 12.97 7.12 -3.97
N PHE A 99 13.49 5.94 -3.68
CA PHE A 99 14.92 5.75 -3.57
C PHE A 99 15.30 4.33 -3.98
N SER A 100 16.59 4.08 -4.16
CA SER A 100 17.09 2.76 -4.47
C SER A 100 18.44 2.51 -3.82
N THR A 101 18.68 1.27 -3.40
CA THR A 101 20.00 0.79 -3.01
C THR A 101 20.62 -0.03 -4.13
N ALA A 102 21.80 -0.59 -3.88
CA ALA A 102 22.39 -1.53 -4.83
C ALA A 102 21.50 -2.77 -5.06
N LYS A 103 20.67 -3.15 -4.07
CA LYS A 103 19.90 -4.40 -4.09
C LYS A 103 18.45 -4.22 -4.53
N ARG A 104 17.76 -3.12 -4.14
CA ARG A 104 16.31 -2.97 -4.27
C ARG A 104 15.89 -1.53 -4.57
N LYS A 105 14.76 -1.36 -5.24
CA LYS A 105 14.05 -0.07 -5.40
C LYS A 105 12.97 0.05 -4.34
N PHE A 106 12.70 1.27 -3.89
CA PHE A 106 11.72 1.56 -2.85
C PHE A 106 10.80 2.69 -3.25
N ILE A 107 9.52 2.52 -2.93
CA ILE A 107 8.53 3.60 -2.92
C ILE A 107 8.00 3.69 -1.50
N ILE A 108 8.20 4.84 -0.86
CA ILE A 108 7.65 5.14 0.46
C ILE A 108 6.40 5.98 0.28
N ALA A 109 5.28 5.52 0.81
CA ALA A 109 4.09 6.32 1.02
C ALA A 109 4.19 6.98 2.39
N ASP A 110 4.46 8.28 2.45
CA ASP A 110 4.36 9.06 3.67
C ASP A 110 2.90 9.41 3.91
N THR A 111 2.40 9.10 5.10
CA THR A 111 0.99 9.25 5.42
C THR A 111 0.75 10.03 6.70
N PRO A 112 -0.35 10.80 6.75
CA PRO A 112 -0.68 11.58 7.93
C PRO A 112 -0.93 10.69 9.16
N GLY A 113 -0.49 11.18 10.32
CA GLY A 113 -0.74 10.53 11.61
C GLY A 113 -2.06 10.94 12.27
N HIS A 114 -2.67 12.04 11.80
CA HIS A 114 -3.87 12.60 12.41
C HIS A 114 -5.12 11.81 12.00
N GLU A 115 -6.03 11.58 12.92
CA GLU A 115 -7.21 10.74 12.71
C GLU A 115 -8.14 11.24 11.61
N GLN A 116 -8.24 12.55 11.39
CA GLN A 116 -9.05 13.15 10.31
C GLN A 116 -8.57 12.75 8.90
N TYR A 117 -7.32 12.33 8.77
CA TYR A 117 -6.70 11.95 7.50
C TYR A 117 -6.55 10.42 7.32
N THR A 118 -7.26 9.61 8.11
CA THR A 118 -7.21 8.13 8.03
C THR A 118 -7.50 7.62 6.61
N ARG A 119 -8.36 8.31 5.83
CA ARG A 119 -8.61 7.97 4.43
C ARG A 119 -7.34 8.04 3.56
N ASN A 120 -6.49 9.05 3.80
CA ASN A 120 -5.24 9.22 3.07
C ASN A 120 -4.27 8.10 3.44
N MET A 121 -4.19 7.74 4.73
CA MET A 121 -3.44 6.56 5.19
C MET A 121 -3.93 5.27 4.51
N ALA A 122 -5.24 5.02 4.47
CA ALA A 122 -5.80 3.83 3.82
C ALA A 122 -5.50 3.83 2.31
N THR A 123 -5.54 4.98 1.64
CA THR A 123 -5.17 5.13 0.24
C THR A 123 -3.70 4.75 0.01
N GLY A 124 -2.78 5.27 0.83
CA GLY A 124 -1.35 4.91 0.75
C GLY A 124 -1.12 3.43 1.00
N ALA A 125 -1.76 2.87 2.05
CA ALA A 125 -1.62 1.47 2.44
C ALA A 125 -2.11 0.48 1.38
N SER A 126 -3.15 0.84 0.61
CA SER A 126 -3.78 -0.06 -0.37
C SER A 126 -2.83 -0.55 -1.47
N THR A 127 -1.76 0.18 -1.72
CA THR A 127 -0.75 -0.13 -2.76
C THR A 127 0.56 -0.68 -2.20
N CYS A 128 0.67 -0.80 -0.88
CA CYS A 128 1.92 -1.17 -0.22
C CYS A 128 2.00 -2.66 0.11
N ASP A 129 3.23 -3.18 0.08
CA ASP A 129 3.58 -4.55 0.41
C ASP A 129 3.97 -4.69 1.89
N LEU A 130 4.44 -3.58 2.50
CA LEU A 130 4.98 -3.53 3.86
C LEU A 130 4.52 -2.26 4.58
N ALA A 131 4.23 -2.35 5.87
CA ALA A 131 3.98 -1.18 6.73
C ALA A 131 5.07 -1.04 7.81
N ILE A 132 5.59 0.18 7.98
CA ILE A 132 6.40 0.56 9.12
C ILE A 132 5.49 1.32 10.08
N ILE A 133 5.22 0.72 11.24
CA ILE A 133 4.44 1.35 12.30
C ILE A 133 5.41 1.97 13.30
N LEU A 134 5.46 3.29 13.36
CA LEU A 134 6.28 4.01 14.33
C LEU A 134 5.54 4.12 15.67
N ILE A 135 6.30 3.98 16.74
CA ILE A 135 5.85 4.14 18.12
C ILE A 135 6.89 5.00 18.86
N ASP A 136 6.47 6.12 19.42
CA ASP A 136 7.34 6.90 20.31
C ASP A 136 7.56 6.12 21.62
N ALA A 137 8.82 5.83 21.93
CA ALA A 137 9.20 5.03 23.09
C ALA A 137 8.72 5.60 24.44
N ARG A 138 8.49 6.93 24.51
CA ARG A 138 7.98 7.62 25.70
C ARG A 138 6.52 7.32 26.00
N TYR A 139 5.72 7.08 24.95
CA TYR A 139 4.26 6.96 25.07
C TYR A 139 3.75 5.54 24.84
N GLY A 140 4.51 4.69 24.13
CA GLY A 140 4.12 3.32 23.81
C GLY A 140 2.95 3.22 22.82
N VAL A 141 2.20 2.13 22.89
CA VAL A 141 1.13 1.81 21.91
C VAL A 141 -0.09 2.71 22.11
N GLN A 142 -0.31 3.64 21.17
CA GLN A 142 -1.41 4.60 21.15
C GLN A 142 -2.61 4.09 20.37
N ILE A 143 -3.78 4.77 20.47
CA ILE A 143 -5.01 4.44 19.73
C ILE A 143 -4.75 4.48 18.21
N GLN A 144 -4.01 5.48 17.72
CA GLN A 144 -3.70 5.60 16.30
C GLN A 144 -2.76 4.47 15.83
N THR A 145 -1.81 4.05 16.66
CA THR A 145 -0.95 2.88 16.38
C THR A 145 -1.80 1.65 16.13
N ARG A 146 -2.80 1.40 16.99
CA ARG A 146 -3.74 0.27 16.85
C ARG A 146 -4.57 0.39 15.57
N ARG A 147 -5.19 1.55 15.33
CA ARG A 147 -6.01 1.83 14.14
C ARG A 147 -5.22 1.60 12.85
N HIS A 148 -4.02 2.14 12.76
CA HIS A 148 -3.18 1.99 11.57
C HIS A 148 -2.74 0.54 11.37
N THR A 149 -2.46 -0.20 12.44
CA THR A 149 -2.15 -1.63 12.37
C THR A 149 -3.34 -2.43 11.83
N ILE A 150 -4.55 -2.19 12.34
CA ILE A 150 -5.77 -2.87 11.89
C ILE A 150 -6.06 -2.57 10.42
N ILE A 151 -6.03 -1.30 10.03
CA ILE A 151 -6.27 -0.90 8.64
C ILE A 151 -5.22 -1.53 7.72
N SER A 152 -3.94 -1.52 8.09
CA SER A 152 -2.88 -2.16 7.31
C SER A 152 -3.12 -3.66 7.15
N SER A 153 -3.52 -4.35 8.22
CA SER A 153 -3.86 -5.78 8.19
C SER A 153 -5.08 -6.06 7.32
N LEU A 154 -6.17 -5.27 7.46
CA LEU A 154 -7.37 -5.40 6.63
C LEU A 154 -7.06 -5.16 5.15
N LEU A 155 -6.20 -4.19 4.82
CA LEU A 155 -5.71 -3.95 3.46
C LEU A 155 -4.70 -5.01 3.00
N GLY A 156 -4.56 -6.10 3.78
CA GLY A 156 -3.79 -7.29 3.41
C GLY A 156 -2.28 -7.04 3.32
N ILE A 157 -1.75 -6.08 4.07
CA ILE A 157 -0.31 -5.94 4.27
C ILE A 157 0.11 -7.06 5.23
N LYS A 158 0.94 -7.97 4.75
CA LYS A 158 1.38 -9.14 5.52
C LYS A 158 2.63 -8.88 6.34
N HIS A 159 3.44 -7.89 5.96
CA HIS A 159 4.69 -7.56 6.60
C HIS A 159 4.59 -6.24 7.36
N ILE A 160 4.69 -6.31 8.67
CA ILE A 160 4.69 -5.13 9.55
C ILE A 160 6.03 -5.03 10.28
N ILE A 161 6.68 -3.88 10.17
CA ILE A 161 7.84 -3.53 10.99
C ILE A 161 7.37 -2.52 12.04
N VAL A 162 7.44 -2.89 13.29
CA VAL A 162 7.18 -1.98 14.41
C VAL A 162 8.48 -1.32 14.80
N ALA A 163 8.63 -0.06 14.41
CA ALA A 163 9.79 0.76 14.72
C ALA A 163 9.53 1.57 16.02
N ILE A 164 10.11 1.09 17.13
CA ILE A 164 10.06 1.80 18.41
C ILE A 164 11.11 2.90 18.35
N ASN A 165 10.62 4.11 18.07
CA ASN A 165 11.42 5.29 17.76
C ASN A 165 11.66 6.16 18.98
N LYS A 166 12.63 7.07 18.84
CA LYS A 166 13.07 8.00 19.90
C LYS A 166 13.64 7.29 21.13
N MET A 167 14.33 6.18 20.89
CA MET A 167 15.04 5.45 21.95
C MET A 167 16.09 6.33 22.66
N ASP A 168 16.63 7.32 21.98
CA ASP A 168 17.51 8.35 22.54
C ASP A 168 16.87 9.21 23.63
N LEU A 169 15.54 9.30 23.68
CA LEU A 169 14.82 10.07 24.71
C LEU A 169 14.43 9.22 25.94
N VAL A 170 14.76 7.95 25.92
CA VAL A 170 14.54 6.98 27.01
C VAL A 170 15.83 6.22 27.33
N ASP A 171 16.99 6.87 27.09
CA ASP A 171 18.33 6.33 27.39
C ASP A 171 18.60 4.94 26.82
N TYR A 172 17.99 4.61 25.65
CA TYR A 172 18.12 3.34 24.94
C TYR A 172 17.73 2.10 25.76
N ASP A 173 16.79 2.27 26.69
CA ASP A 173 16.39 1.29 27.68
C ASP A 173 15.72 0.05 27.06
N GLU A 174 16.29 -1.13 27.32
CA GLU A 174 15.77 -2.42 26.83
C GLU A 174 14.43 -2.80 27.45
N ASP A 175 14.17 -2.46 28.71
CA ASP A 175 12.93 -2.81 29.41
C ASP A 175 11.75 -2.04 28.81
N ILE A 176 11.95 -0.77 28.45
CA ILE A 176 10.95 0.04 27.74
C ILE A 176 10.63 -0.59 26.39
N TYR A 177 11.66 -0.97 25.62
CA TYR A 177 11.47 -1.66 24.34
C TYR A 177 10.67 -2.96 24.51
N ASN A 178 11.06 -3.82 25.46
CA ASN A 178 10.40 -5.10 25.71
C ASN A 178 8.96 -4.94 26.20
N LYS A 179 8.66 -3.92 27.00
CA LYS A 179 7.31 -3.56 27.44
C LYS A 179 6.43 -3.19 26.25
N ILE A 180 6.87 -2.27 25.40
CA ILE A 180 6.12 -1.84 24.22
C ILE A 180 5.90 -3.01 23.26
N LYS A 181 6.92 -3.82 23.01
CA LYS A 181 6.81 -5.03 22.20
C LYS A 181 5.75 -6.00 22.74
N LYS A 182 5.73 -6.23 24.04
CA LYS A 182 4.73 -7.09 24.70
C LYS A 182 3.33 -6.53 24.56
N ASP A 183 3.15 -5.23 24.79
CA ASP A 183 1.85 -4.56 24.69
C ASP A 183 1.31 -4.62 23.26
N TYR A 184 2.19 -4.42 22.26
CA TYR A 184 1.81 -4.52 20.84
C TYR A 184 1.44 -5.97 20.47
N LEU A 185 2.22 -6.95 20.87
CA LEU A 185 1.93 -8.37 20.60
C LEU A 185 0.61 -8.81 21.24
N ASN A 186 0.31 -8.39 22.46
CA ASN A 186 -0.96 -8.68 23.13
C ASN A 186 -2.15 -8.14 22.31
N PHE A 187 -2.02 -6.94 21.76
CA PHE A 187 -3.04 -6.34 20.91
C PHE A 187 -3.21 -7.11 19.59
N THR A 188 -2.12 -7.54 18.97
CA THR A 188 -2.14 -8.16 17.62
C THR A 188 -2.50 -9.64 17.62
N THR A 189 -2.72 -10.27 18.77
CA THR A 189 -3.12 -11.70 18.87
C THR A 189 -4.40 -12.03 18.12
N LYS A 190 -5.26 -11.04 17.88
CA LYS A 190 -6.52 -11.17 17.14
C LYS A 190 -6.37 -10.90 15.63
N LEU A 191 -5.17 -10.51 15.16
CA LEU A 191 -4.90 -10.26 13.75
C LEU A 191 -4.38 -11.53 13.06
N ASP A 192 -4.98 -11.89 11.93
CA ASP A 192 -4.60 -13.07 11.18
C ASP A 192 -3.40 -12.82 10.25
N ARG A 193 -2.45 -13.76 10.24
CA ARG A 193 -1.41 -13.92 9.20
C ARG A 193 -0.51 -12.71 8.94
N VAL A 194 -0.12 -11.98 9.98
CA VAL A 194 0.81 -10.85 9.86
C VAL A 194 2.19 -11.25 10.39
N ASP A 195 3.23 -11.08 9.58
CA ASP A 195 4.64 -11.18 10.02
C ASP A 195 5.06 -9.86 10.65
N ILE A 196 5.31 -9.86 11.95
CA ILE A 196 5.63 -8.66 12.73
C ILE A 196 7.07 -8.71 13.18
N LYS A 197 7.88 -7.74 12.74
CA LYS A 197 9.25 -7.52 13.20
C LYS A 197 9.33 -6.28 14.06
N PHE A 198 10.12 -6.33 15.12
CA PHE A 198 10.32 -5.19 16.03
C PHE A 198 11.74 -4.69 15.93
N ILE A 199 11.88 -3.36 15.87
CA ILE A 199 13.19 -2.71 15.82
C ILE A 199 13.20 -1.47 16.70
N PRO A 200 14.17 -1.34 17.64
CA PRO A 200 14.40 -0.11 18.38
C PRO A 200 15.25 0.83 17.52
N ILE A 201 14.80 2.08 17.32
CA ILE A 201 15.50 3.06 16.50
C ILE A 201 15.57 4.43 17.18
N SER A 202 16.52 5.23 16.74
CA SER A 202 16.43 6.69 16.81
C SER A 202 16.53 7.24 15.39
N ALA A 203 15.41 7.67 14.82
CA ALA A 203 15.39 8.26 13.48
C ALA A 203 16.22 9.54 13.42
N LEU A 204 16.24 10.32 14.51
CA LEU A 204 17.01 11.57 14.60
C LEU A 204 18.53 11.31 14.61
N LYS A 205 18.99 10.33 15.39
CA LYS A 205 20.41 9.98 15.52
C LYS A 205 20.88 8.98 14.47
N GLY A 206 19.96 8.31 13.76
CA GLY A 206 20.25 7.27 12.76
C GLY A 206 20.52 5.89 13.34
N GLU A 207 20.30 5.71 14.67
CA GLU A 207 20.55 4.46 15.36
C GLU A 207 19.62 3.34 14.88
N ASN A 208 20.17 2.21 14.46
CA ASN A 208 19.51 1.05 13.86
C ASN A 208 18.67 1.35 12.60
N VAL A 209 18.87 2.51 11.95
CA VAL A 209 18.18 2.82 10.68
C VAL A 209 18.92 2.19 9.51
N VAL A 210 20.15 2.60 9.23
CA VAL A 210 21.00 2.03 8.18
C VAL A 210 22.10 1.16 8.77
N ASN A 211 22.74 1.65 9.83
CA ASN A 211 23.79 0.96 10.54
C ASN A 211 23.29 0.45 11.89
N GLN A 212 23.92 -0.62 12.39
CA GLN A 212 23.63 -1.12 13.72
C GLN A 212 24.09 -0.12 14.78
N SER A 213 23.26 0.08 15.79
CA SER A 213 23.54 1.01 16.89
C SER A 213 24.61 0.44 17.83
N VAL A 214 25.50 1.32 18.28
CA VAL A 214 26.43 1.02 19.39
C VAL A 214 25.80 1.31 20.74
N GLU A 215 24.78 2.18 20.79
CA GLU A 215 24.07 2.57 22.01
C GLU A 215 23.07 1.48 22.48
N MET A 216 22.70 0.57 21.59
CA MET A 216 21.78 -0.55 21.87
C MET A 216 22.48 -1.91 21.67
N PRO A 217 23.52 -2.23 22.46
CA PRO A 217 24.26 -3.49 22.30
C PRO A 217 23.44 -4.75 22.58
N TRP A 218 22.30 -4.60 23.25
CA TRP A 218 21.35 -5.67 23.52
C TRP A 218 20.50 -6.05 22.29
N TYR A 219 20.44 -5.20 21.25
CA TYR A 219 19.72 -5.48 20.02
C TYR A 219 20.63 -6.14 18.99
N HIS A 220 20.46 -7.46 18.77
CA HIS A 220 21.32 -8.26 17.90
C HIS A 220 20.74 -8.53 16.51
N ALA A 221 19.52 -8.04 16.21
CA ALA A 221 18.91 -8.23 14.90
C ALA A 221 19.39 -7.17 13.88
N GLN A 222 18.90 -7.27 12.64
CA GLN A 222 19.30 -6.41 11.54
C GLN A 222 18.77 -4.98 11.68
N PRO A 223 19.51 -3.94 11.23
CA PRO A 223 19.00 -2.59 11.12
C PRO A 223 17.89 -2.50 10.04
N LEU A 224 17.08 -1.43 10.11
CA LEU A 224 15.88 -1.27 9.31
C LEU A 224 16.16 -1.41 7.79
N MET A 225 17.18 -0.74 7.28
CA MET A 225 17.52 -0.80 5.85
C MET A 225 17.82 -2.23 5.40
N GLN A 226 18.55 -2.99 6.20
CA GLN A 226 18.88 -4.37 5.86
C GLN A 226 17.63 -5.27 5.85
N ILE A 227 16.69 -5.06 6.78
CA ILE A 227 15.39 -5.75 6.78
C ILE A 227 14.63 -5.42 5.48
N LEU A 228 14.56 -4.13 5.10
CA LEU A 228 13.87 -3.68 3.89
C LEU A 228 14.50 -4.24 2.60
N GLU A 229 15.81 -4.43 2.58
CA GLU A 229 16.52 -5.01 1.43
C GLU A 229 16.33 -6.52 1.28
N THR A 230 16.03 -7.24 2.37
CA THR A 230 16.03 -8.71 2.41
C THR A 230 14.65 -9.33 2.57
N ILE A 231 13.63 -8.56 2.91
CA ILE A 231 12.27 -9.08 3.10
C ILE A 231 11.71 -9.61 1.77
N GLU A 232 11.18 -10.84 1.80
CA GLU A 232 10.61 -11.50 0.62
C GLU A 232 9.12 -11.18 0.49
N ILE A 233 8.73 -10.53 -0.61
CA ILE A 233 7.33 -10.16 -0.92
C ILE A 233 6.74 -10.98 -2.07
N ASN A 234 7.57 -11.71 -2.82
CA ASN A 234 7.11 -12.44 -4.01
C ASN A 234 6.21 -13.64 -3.67
N ASN A 235 6.39 -14.25 -2.49
CA ASN A 235 5.56 -15.36 -2.02
C ASN A 235 4.11 -14.95 -1.72
N ASP A 236 3.84 -13.64 -1.66
CA ASP A 236 2.50 -13.11 -1.39
C ASP A 236 1.62 -12.99 -2.62
N LYS A 237 2.20 -13.13 -3.82
CA LYS A 237 1.49 -13.00 -5.08
C LYS A 237 0.76 -14.30 -5.44
N ASN A 238 -0.49 -14.16 -5.86
CA ASN A 238 -1.24 -15.27 -6.41
C ASN A 238 -0.86 -15.49 -7.89
N PHE A 239 -0.18 -16.59 -8.19
CA PHE A 239 0.21 -16.97 -9.55
C PHE A 239 -0.70 -18.06 -10.17
N LYS A 240 -1.75 -18.50 -9.46
CA LYS A 240 -2.62 -19.60 -9.90
C LYS A 240 -3.87 -19.10 -10.62
N GLU A 241 -4.65 -18.26 -9.96
CA GLU A 241 -5.91 -17.77 -10.50
C GLU A 241 -5.69 -16.52 -11.33
N MET A 242 -5.78 -16.65 -12.65
CA MET A 242 -5.57 -15.55 -13.57
C MET A 242 -6.73 -14.56 -13.55
N ARG A 243 -6.40 -13.28 -13.34
CA ARG A 243 -7.33 -12.15 -13.37
C ARG A 243 -6.74 -11.03 -14.19
N PHE A 244 -7.45 -10.66 -15.25
CA PHE A 244 -7.08 -9.57 -16.13
C PHE A 244 -8.26 -8.61 -16.32
N PRO A 245 -8.42 -7.60 -15.47
CA PRO A 245 -9.42 -6.56 -15.66
C PRO A 245 -9.11 -5.71 -16.89
N VAL A 246 -10.05 -5.64 -17.82
CA VAL A 246 -9.89 -4.85 -19.05
C VAL A 246 -10.00 -3.36 -18.74
N GLN A 247 -8.93 -2.62 -18.95
CA GLN A 247 -8.86 -1.17 -18.71
C GLN A 247 -9.19 -0.35 -19.94
N TYR A 248 -8.80 -0.84 -21.12
CA TYR A 248 -8.97 -0.15 -22.38
C TYR A 248 -9.04 -1.16 -23.54
N VAL A 249 -9.87 -0.87 -24.55
CA VAL A 249 -9.93 -1.64 -25.80
C VAL A 249 -9.23 -0.83 -26.88
N ASN A 250 -8.09 -1.33 -27.35
CA ASN A 250 -7.28 -0.70 -28.40
C ASN A 250 -7.66 -1.26 -29.78
N ARG A 251 -8.17 -0.39 -30.64
CA ARG A 251 -8.54 -0.75 -32.03
C ARG A 251 -8.02 0.31 -33.01
N PRO A 252 -6.71 0.40 -33.26
CA PRO A 252 -6.11 1.43 -34.10
C PRO A 252 -6.47 1.26 -35.59
N ASN A 253 -6.84 0.05 -36.00
CA ASN A 253 -7.26 -0.29 -37.37
C ASN A 253 -8.21 -1.51 -37.35
N LEU A 254 -8.69 -1.89 -38.54
CA LEU A 254 -9.65 -3.00 -38.70
C LEU A 254 -9.05 -4.40 -38.39
N ASN A 255 -7.73 -4.55 -38.49
CA ASN A 255 -7.03 -5.82 -38.36
C ASN A 255 -6.49 -6.07 -36.96
N PHE A 256 -6.57 -5.09 -36.04
CA PHE A 256 -6.08 -5.22 -34.67
C PHE A 256 -7.15 -4.86 -33.66
N ARG A 257 -7.40 -5.77 -32.74
CA ARG A 257 -8.23 -5.56 -31.55
C ARG A 257 -7.51 -6.12 -30.32
N GLY A 258 -7.04 -5.22 -29.48
CA GLY A 258 -6.29 -5.53 -28.29
C GLY A 258 -7.02 -5.09 -27.03
N TYR A 259 -6.94 -5.88 -25.98
CA TYR A 259 -7.50 -5.62 -24.67
C TYR A 259 -6.37 -5.28 -23.72
N CYS A 260 -6.29 -4.01 -23.35
CA CYS A 260 -5.21 -3.50 -22.50
C CYS A 260 -5.60 -3.57 -21.02
N GLY A 261 -4.66 -3.99 -20.18
CA GLY A 261 -4.87 -4.08 -18.74
C GLY A 261 -3.60 -4.42 -18.00
N THR A 262 -3.73 -4.56 -16.70
CA THR A 262 -2.67 -5.02 -15.80
C THR A 262 -3.06 -6.38 -15.24
N MET A 263 -2.13 -7.34 -15.30
CA MET A 263 -2.31 -8.64 -14.65
C MET A 263 -2.51 -8.45 -13.15
N ALA A 264 -3.71 -8.72 -12.64
CA ALA A 264 -4.02 -8.61 -11.22
C ALA A 264 -3.56 -9.85 -10.43
N SER A 265 -3.71 -11.03 -11.04
CA SER A 265 -3.21 -12.31 -10.49
C SER A 265 -3.02 -13.34 -11.59
N GLY A 266 -2.40 -14.47 -11.25
CA GLY A 266 -2.17 -15.60 -12.14
C GLY A 266 -1.12 -15.37 -13.22
N ILE A 267 -0.92 -16.39 -14.04
CA ILE A 267 -0.03 -16.36 -15.21
C ILE A 267 -0.88 -16.65 -16.42
N ILE A 268 -0.71 -15.89 -17.51
CA ILE A 268 -1.33 -16.14 -18.80
C ILE A 268 -0.28 -16.46 -19.84
N ARG A 269 -0.59 -17.40 -20.73
CA ARG A 269 0.26 -17.81 -21.84
C ARG A 269 -0.48 -17.71 -23.17
N LYS A 270 0.27 -17.64 -24.25
CA LYS A 270 -0.26 -17.77 -25.60
C LYS A 270 -0.96 -19.13 -25.76
N ASN A 271 -2.12 -19.14 -26.42
CA ASN A 271 -3.03 -20.26 -26.61
C ASN A 271 -3.80 -20.74 -25.36
N ASP A 272 -3.69 -20.07 -24.21
CA ASP A 272 -4.53 -20.38 -23.05
C ASP A 272 -6.02 -20.14 -23.38
N GLU A 273 -6.89 -21.04 -22.93
CA GLU A 273 -8.35 -20.87 -23.00
C GLU A 273 -8.80 -19.87 -21.92
N VAL A 274 -9.57 -18.89 -22.34
CA VAL A 274 -10.04 -17.82 -21.47
C VAL A 274 -11.55 -17.64 -21.57
N THR A 275 -12.13 -17.12 -20.49
CA THR A 275 -13.53 -16.69 -20.40
C THR A 275 -13.58 -15.20 -20.09
N VAL A 276 -14.48 -14.50 -20.75
CA VAL A 276 -14.76 -13.08 -20.52
C VAL A 276 -16.00 -12.96 -19.63
N LEU A 277 -15.86 -12.30 -18.49
CA LEU A 277 -16.96 -12.05 -17.55
C LEU A 277 -17.41 -10.59 -17.63
N PRO A 278 -18.71 -10.29 -17.49
CA PRO A 278 -19.79 -11.22 -17.10
C PRO A 278 -20.43 -12.02 -18.25
N SER A 279 -20.03 -11.81 -19.52
CA SER A 279 -20.72 -12.41 -20.68
C SER A 279 -20.63 -13.95 -20.76
N GLY A 280 -19.62 -14.55 -20.13
CA GLY A 280 -19.35 -15.98 -20.19
C GLY A 280 -18.81 -16.47 -21.55
N LYS A 281 -18.52 -15.56 -22.50
CA LYS A 281 -17.96 -15.93 -23.81
C LYS A 281 -16.54 -16.44 -23.65
N THR A 282 -16.19 -17.47 -24.41
CA THR A 282 -14.87 -18.11 -24.37
C THR A 282 -14.08 -17.82 -25.64
N SER A 283 -12.76 -17.78 -25.53
CA SER A 283 -11.82 -17.68 -26.63
C SER A 283 -10.46 -18.21 -26.21
N THR A 284 -9.46 -18.09 -27.08
CA THR A 284 -8.07 -18.41 -26.76
C THR A 284 -7.18 -17.18 -26.98
N ILE A 285 -6.10 -17.07 -26.22
CA ILE A 285 -5.11 -15.99 -26.35
C ILE A 285 -4.34 -16.15 -27.65
N LYS A 286 -4.45 -15.18 -28.54
CA LYS A 286 -3.70 -15.14 -29.79
C LYS A 286 -2.28 -14.61 -29.59
N SER A 287 -2.12 -13.48 -28.90
CA SER A 287 -0.84 -12.89 -28.56
C SER A 287 -0.92 -12.06 -27.30
N ILE A 288 0.23 -11.89 -26.65
CA ILE A 288 0.44 -11.03 -25.50
C ILE A 288 1.46 -9.98 -25.90
N VAL A 289 1.07 -8.71 -25.91
CA VAL A 289 1.87 -7.62 -26.49
C VAL A 289 2.26 -6.62 -25.40
N THR A 290 3.54 -6.27 -25.37
CA THR A 290 4.11 -5.19 -24.56
C THR A 290 4.64 -4.07 -25.47
N TYR A 291 5.21 -3.02 -24.86
CA TYR A 291 5.88 -1.96 -25.65
C TYR A 291 7.05 -2.50 -26.47
N GLU A 292 7.77 -3.50 -25.96
CA GLU A 292 8.95 -4.10 -26.62
C GLU A 292 8.59 -5.16 -27.66
N GLY A 293 7.31 -5.56 -27.76
CA GLY A 293 6.82 -6.56 -28.70
C GLY A 293 6.00 -7.67 -28.07
N GLU A 294 5.87 -8.77 -28.79
CA GLU A 294 5.13 -9.96 -28.32
C GLU A 294 5.97 -10.78 -27.34
N ILE A 295 5.29 -11.30 -26.31
CA ILE A 295 5.87 -12.18 -25.30
C ILE A 295 5.05 -13.46 -25.17
N GLU A 296 5.65 -14.55 -24.68
CA GLU A 296 5.02 -15.85 -24.55
C GLU A 296 4.13 -15.98 -23.29
N GLN A 297 4.43 -15.21 -22.23
CA GLN A 297 3.67 -15.23 -20.98
C GLN A 297 3.70 -13.89 -20.27
N ALA A 298 2.62 -13.63 -19.49
CA ALA A 298 2.56 -12.48 -18.59
C ALA A 298 2.09 -12.90 -17.19
N PHE A 299 2.50 -12.13 -16.18
CA PHE A 299 2.22 -12.35 -14.76
C PHE A 299 2.08 -11.01 -14.00
N PRO A 300 1.53 -11.01 -12.78
CA PRO A 300 1.38 -9.78 -12.00
C PRO A 300 2.75 -9.13 -11.64
N PRO A 301 2.85 -7.81 -11.72
CA PRO A 301 1.88 -6.81 -12.14
C PRO A 301 2.10 -6.29 -13.57
N MET A 302 2.42 -7.13 -14.54
CA MET A 302 2.72 -6.71 -15.90
C MET A 302 1.53 -6.01 -16.56
N ALA A 303 1.77 -4.85 -17.16
CA ALA A 303 0.82 -4.17 -18.03
C ALA A 303 0.99 -4.69 -19.46
N VAL A 304 -0.05 -5.30 -20.01
CA VAL A 304 -0.01 -5.96 -21.32
C VAL A 304 -1.27 -5.69 -22.14
N THR A 305 -1.18 -5.95 -23.43
CA THR A 305 -2.32 -5.99 -24.34
C THR A 305 -2.52 -7.44 -24.79
N LEU A 306 -3.68 -7.99 -24.47
CA LEU A 306 -4.09 -9.32 -24.92
C LEU A 306 -4.86 -9.22 -26.24
N THR A 307 -4.58 -10.11 -27.19
CA THR A 307 -5.43 -10.31 -28.39
C THR A 307 -6.05 -11.71 -28.33
N LEU A 308 -7.25 -11.86 -28.85
CA LEU A 308 -7.99 -13.10 -28.88
C LEU A 308 -8.11 -13.66 -30.29
N ASN A 309 -8.25 -14.99 -30.42
CA ASN A 309 -8.45 -15.61 -31.73
C ASN A 309 -9.85 -15.37 -32.29
N ASP A 310 -10.87 -15.25 -31.41
CA ASP A 310 -12.24 -15.03 -31.80
C ASP A 310 -12.63 -13.54 -31.67
N GLU A 311 -13.46 -13.04 -32.57
CA GLU A 311 -14.07 -11.71 -32.46
C GLU A 311 -15.27 -11.76 -31.51
N ILE A 312 -14.99 -11.69 -30.21
CA ILE A 312 -16.03 -11.58 -29.17
C ILE A 312 -16.09 -10.18 -28.61
N ASP A 313 -17.28 -9.79 -28.12
CA ASP A 313 -17.43 -8.49 -27.46
C ASP A 313 -16.79 -8.52 -26.10
N VAL A 314 -15.81 -7.66 -25.92
CA VAL A 314 -15.12 -7.36 -24.67
C VAL A 314 -15.01 -5.87 -24.53
N SER A 315 -15.37 -5.35 -23.38
CA SER A 315 -15.39 -3.91 -23.09
C SER A 315 -14.53 -3.58 -21.86
N ARG A 316 -14.24 -2.30 -21.68
CA ARG A 316 -13.71 -1.82 -20.42
C ARG A 316 -14.66 -2.19 -19.27
N GLY A 317 -14.14 -2.75 -18.22
CA GLY A 317 -14.93 -3.25 -17.08
C GLY A 317 -15.09 -4.74 -17.06
N ASP A 318 -14.95 -5.41 -18.21
CA ASP A 318 -14.98 -6.87 -18.28
C ASP A 318 -13.69 -7.45 -17.65
N MET A 319 -13.76 -8.71 -17.24
CA MET A 319 -12.64 -9.45 -16.70
C MET A 319 -12.36 -10.68 -17.55
N ILE A 320 -11.11 -10.82 -17.99
CA ILE A 320 -10.64 -12.03 -18.66
C ILE A 320 -10.04 -12.96 -17.60
N THR A 321 -10.46 -14.24 -17.59
CA THR A 321 -10.02 -15.25 -16.63
C THR A 321 -9.74 -16.56 -17.33
N HIS A 322 -8.97 -17.47 -16.69
CA HIS A 322 -8.97 -18.86 -17.15
C HIS A 322 -10.37 -19.47 -16.97
N ARG A 323 -10.71 -20.41 -17.85
CA ARG A 323 -12.01 -21.10 -17.85
C ARG A 323 -12.28 -21.86 -16.55
N GLU A 324 -11.26 -22.47 -15.97
CA GLU A 324 -11.41 -23.38 -14.82
C GLU A 324 -11.49 -22.64 -13.48
N HIS A 325 -10.92 -21.46 -13.36
CA HIS A 325 -10.79 -20.72 -12.11
C HIS A 325 -11.38 -19.31 -12.23
N GLN A 326 -12.70 -19.24 -12.26
CA GLN A 326 -13.42 -17.97 -12.38
C GLN A 326 -13.67 -17.34 -10.99
N PRO A 327 -13.69 -15.99 -10.89
CA PRO A 327 -14.17 -15.30 -9.70
C PRO A 327 -15.66 -15.51 -9.48
N CYS A 328 -16.16 -15.18 -8.30
CA CYS A 328 -17.58 -15.13 -8.05
C CYS A 328 -18.25 -14.05 -8.92
N LEU A 329 -19.35 -14.41 -9.57
CA LEU A 329 -20.18 -13.47 -10.30
C LEU A 329 -21.49 -13.30 -9.53
N GLY A 330 -21.73 -12.12 -8.98
CA GLY A 330 -22.91 -11.87 -8.15
C GLY A 330 -23.22 -10.40 -7.97
N ASP A 331 -24.41 -10.12 -7.48
CA ASP A 331 -24.91 -8.78 -7.16
C ASP A 331 -25.02 -8.54 -5.65
N LYS A 332 -24.63 -9.55 -4.84
CA LYS A 332 -24.61 -9.45 -3.37
C LYS A 332 -23.37 -10.13 -2.81
N PHE A 333 -22.72 -9.46 -1.87
CA PHE A 333 -21.57 -10.01 -1.16
C PHE A 333 -21.37 -9.30 0.19
N GLU A 334 -20.63 -9.94 1.08
CA GLU A 334 -20.20 -9.36 2.35
C GLU A 334 -18.81 -8.73 2.22
N ALA A 335 -18.57 -7.62 2.91
CA ALA A 335 -17.29 -6.94 2.91
C ALA A 335 -17.03 -6.18 4.22
N ASN A 336 -15.75 -6.02 4.55
CA ASN A 336 -15.34 -5.04 5.53
C ASN A 336 -15.24 -3.67 4.85
N ILE A 337 -15.84 -2.64 5.45
CA ILE A 337 -15.85 -1.28 4.92
C ILE A 337 -15.17 -0.36 5.94
N VAL A 338 -14.21 0.41 5.49
CA VAL A 338 -13.66 1.57 6.21
C VAL A 338 -14.45 2.78 5.75
N TRP A 339 -15.18 3.43 6.65
CA TRP A 339 -15.95 4.62 6.33
C TRP A 339 -15.09 5.88 6.45
N MET A 340 -15.12 6.77 5.45
CA MET A 340 -14.08 7.79 5.25
C MET A 340 -14.62 9.23 5.17
N THR A 341 -15.87 9.45 5.55
CA THR A 341 -16.50 10.77 5.52
C THR A 341 -17.22 11.08 6.82
N GLU A 342 -17.40 12.39 7.13
CA GLU A 342 -18.13 12.85 8.31
C GLU A 342 -19.63 12.52 8.24
N GLN A 343 -20.18 12.42 7.02
CA GLN A 343 -21.56 11.97 6.85
C GLN A 343 -21.65 10.49 7.21
N THR A 344 -22.53 10.17 8.13
CA THR A 344 -22.79 8.80 8.56
C THR A 344 -23.27 7.92 7.41
N LEU A 345 -22.80 6.68 7.36
CA LEU A 345 -23.31 5.69 6.43
C LEU A 345 -24.78 5.39 6.70
N ASN A 346 -25.63 5.63 5.72
CA ASN A 346 -27.05 5.28 5.79
C ASN A 346 -27.30 3.99 4.99
N VAL A 347 -27.80 2.98 5.68
CA VAL A 347 -28.23 1.70 5.07
C VAL A 347 -29.33 1.98 4.02
N GLY A 348 -29.17 1.37 2.83
CA GLY A 348 -30.11 1.53 1.70
C GLY A 348 -29.87 2.75 0.81
N LYS A 349 -29.01 3.70 1.21
CA LYS A 349 -28.61 4.81 0.32
C LYS A 349 -27.79 4.26 -0.86
N GLU A 350 -28.10 4.75 -2.06
CA GLU A 350 -27.39 4.36 -3.28
C GLU A 350 -26.09 5.14 -3.44
N TYR A 351 -25.04 4.41 -3.79
CA TYR A 351 -23.69 4.88 -4.10
C TYR A 351 -23.22 4.30 -5.43
N TYR A 352 -22.13 4.82 -5.99
CA TYR A 352 -21.33 4.08 -6.95
C TYR A 352 -20.35 3.18 -6.20
N VAL A 353 -20.33 1.91 -6.56
CA VAL A 353 -19.34 0.92 -6.14
C VAL A 353 -18.39 0.69 -7.29
N LYS A 354 -17.12 1.04 -7.11
CA LYS A 354 -16.10 0.87 -8.14
C LYS A 354 -15.12 -0.22 -7.72
N CYS A 355 -15.11 -1.32 -8.46
CA CYS A 355 -14.19 -2.44 -8.29
C CYS A 355 -13.36 -2.60 -9.56
N ALA A 356 -12.03 -2.62 -9.42
CA ALA A 356 -11.11 -2.65 -10.56
C ALA A 356 -11.49 -1.57 -11.62
N THR A 357 -11.96 -1.99 -12.80
CA THR A 357 -12.32 -1.11 -13.91
C THR A 357 -13.82 -0.89 -14.07
N GLN A 358 -14.64 -1.58 -13.28
CA GLN A 358 -16.10 -1.53 -13.34
C GLN A 358 -16.67 -0.60 -12.26
N THR A 359 -17.71 0.17 -12.62
CA THR A 359 -18.47 1.01 -11.69
C THR A 359 -19.94 0.67 -11.81
N ILE A 360 -20.56 0.28 -10.68
CA ILE A 360 -21.96 -0.17 -10.61
C ILE A 360 -22.65 0.62 -9.50
N THR A 361 -23.94 0.90 -9.66
CA THR A 361 -24.75 1.42 -8.56
C THR A 361 -25.02 0.32 -7.54
N GLY A 362 -24.89 0.64 -6.27
CA GLY A 362 -25.13 -0.30 -5.18
C GLY A 362 -25.42 0.40 -3.87
N SER A 363 -25.76 -0.36 -2.86
CA SER A 363 -26.02 0.14 -1.51
C SER A 363 -25.45 -0.82 -0.47
N VAL A 364 -25.17 -0.29 0.70
CA VAL A 364 -24.98 -1.09 1.91
C VAL A 364 -26.38 -1.48 2.39
N SER A 365 -26.72 -2.77 2.30
CA SER A 365 -28.06 -3.26 2.66
C SER A 365 -28.20 -3.62 4.13
N LYS A 366 -27.08 -3.96 4.80
CA LYS A 366 -27.04 -4.28 6.23
C LYS A 366 -25.65 -4.05 6.80
N ILE A 367 -25.58 -3.62 8.04
CA ILE A 367 -24.36 -3.62 8.85
C ILE A 367 -24.52 -4.76 9.87
N HIS A 368 -23.61 -5.74 9.86
CA HIS A 368 -23.62 -6.85 10.82
C HIS A 368 -23.03 -6.44 12.16
N HIS A 369 -21.91 -5.75 12.13
CA HIS A 369 -21.21 -5.22 13.30
C HIS A 369 -20.16 -4.19 12.87
N ARG A 370 -19.78 -3.34 13.80
CA ARG A 370 -18.54 -2.53 13.66
C ARG A 370 -17.42 -3.14 14.50
N ILE A 371 -16.19 -2.85 14.12
CA ILE A 371 -14.99 -3.29 14.81
C ILE A 371 -14.50 -2.15 15.71
N ASP A 372 -14.40 -2.40 17.02
CA ASP A 372 -13.72 -1.48 17.93
C ASP A 372 -12.20 -1.57 17.70
N VAL A 373 -11.59 -0.47 17.27
CA VAL A 373 -10.15 -0.43 16.98
C VAL A 373 -9.27 -0.56 18.23
N ASN A 374 -9.82 -0.43 19.43
CA ASN A 374 -9.06 -0.57 20.68
C ASN A 374 -9.02 -2.01 21.18
N SER A 375 -10.17 -2.70 21.14
CA SER A 375 -10.33 -4.05 21.66
C SER A 375 -10.42 -5.14 20.61
N MET A 376 -10.61 -4.75 19.33
CA MET A 376 -10.94 -5.65 18.21
C MET A 376 -12.27 -6.40 18.40
N ASP A 377 -13.11 -5.93 19.31
CA ASP A 377 -14.40 -6.56 19.55
C ASP A 377 -15.42 -6.16 18.47
N LYS A 378 -16.35 -7.06 18.22
CA LYS A 378 -17.48 -6.85 17.32
C LYS A 378 -18.61 -6.19 18.11
N LEU A 379 -18.94 -4.96 17.76
CA LEU A 379 -19.99 -4.19 18.40
C LEU A 379 -21.20 -4.11 17.46
N GLU A 380 -22.40 -4.24 18.01
CA GLU A 380 -23.62 -3.95 17.25
C GLU A 380 -23.63 -2.51 16.75
N ALA A 381 -23.99 -2.30 15.50
CA ALA A 381 -24.08 -0.99 14.89
C ALA A 381 -25.12 -0.98 13.77
N ASN A 382 -25.86 0.12 13.68
CA ASN A 382 -26.82 0.38 12.60
C ASN A 382 -26.30 1.45 11.63
N GLU A 383 -25.18 2.06 11.95
CA GLU A 383 -24.53 3.12 11.19
C GLU A 383 -23.02 3.05 11.34
N LEU A 384 -22.28 3.65 10.42
CA LEU A 384 -20.84 3.85 10.53
C LEU A 384 -20.52 5.34 10.45
N ASN A 385 -19.75 5.82 11.40
CA ASN A 385 -19.23 7.18 11.44
C ASN A 385 -17.81 7.23 10.85
N LEU A 386 -17.28 8.44 10.70
CA LEU A 386 -15.93 8.67 10.19
C LEU A 386 -14.90 7.77 10.88
N ASN A 387 -14.07 7.09 10.08
CA ASN A 387 -13.00 6.18 10.49
C ASN A 387 -13.46 4.89 11.20
N GLU A 388 -14.76 4.60 11.22
CA GLU A 388 -15.25 3.33 11.70
C GLU A 388 -15.12 2.23 10.63
N ILE A 389 -14.91 1.01 11.10
CA ILE A 389 -14.77 -0.18 10.28
C ILE A 389 -15.97 -1.08 10.56
N GLY A 390 -16.74 -1.40 9.53
CA GLY A 390 -17.92 -2.26 9.65
C GLY A 390 -17.87 -3.46 8.73
N HIS A 391 -18.43 -4.59 9.17
CA HIS A 391 -18.72 -5.73 8.33
C HIS A 391 -20.15 -5.61 7.80
N CYS A 392 -20.31 -5.57 6.48
CA CYS A 392 -21.54 -5.14 5.83
C CYS A 392 -21.92 -6.03 4.65
N ASP A 393 -23.24 -6.11 4.40
CA ASP A 393 -23.79 -6.66 3.15
C ASP A 393 -23.84 -5.55 2.09
N ILE A 394 -23.34 -5.83 0.91
CA ILE A 394 -23.40 -4.95 -0.27
C ILE A 394 -24.38 -5.56 -1.26
N THR A 395 -25.29 -4.74 -1.79
CA THR A 395 -26.20 -5.12 -2.88
C THR A 395 -25.98 -4.18 -4.07
N LEU A 396 -25.78 -4.76 -5.25
CA LEU A 396 -25.52 -4.05 -6.50
C LEU A 396 -26.73 -4.13 -7.44
N THR A 397 -26.83 -3.21 -8.40
CA THR A 397 -27.88 -3.21 -9.43
C THR A 397 -27.60 -4.18 -10.59
N SER A 398 -26.37 -4.69 -10.70
CA SER A 398 -25.96 -5.67 -11.70
C SER A 398 -24.83 -6.53 -11.17
N SER A 399 -24.61 -7.68 -11.79
CA SER A 399 -23.57 -8.63 -11.37
C SER A 399 -22.16 -8.07 -11.59
N LEU A 400 -21.30 -8.31 -10.62
CA LEU A 400 -19.88 -7.96 -10.60
C LEU A 400 -19.06 -9.25 -10.49
N ALA A 401 -17.98 -9.35 -11.28
CA ALA A 401 -16.97 -10.38 -11.09
C ALA A 401 -16.02 -9.92 -9.97
N ILE A 402 -16.09 -10.54 -8.81
CA ILE A 402 -15.35 -10.17 -7.60
C ILE A 402 -14.71 -11.40 -6.96
N ASP A 403 -13.51 -11.23 -6.44
CA ASP A 403 -12.81 -12.25 -5.65
C ASP A 403 -12.86 -11.93 -4.16
N PRO A 404 -12.69 -12.90 -3.28
CA PRO A 404 -12.30 -12.62 -1.90
C PRO A 404 -11.02 -11.77 -1.88
N TYR A 405 -11.03 -10.70 -1.12
CA TYR A 405 -9.89 -9.76 -1.04
C TYR A 405 -8.57 -10.47 -0.67
N SER A 406 -8.64 -11.47 0.21
CA SER A 406 -7.48 -12.30 0.60
C SER A 406 -6.88 -13.12 -0.54
N LEU A 407 -7.68 -13.42 -1.59
CA LEU A 407 -7.24 -14.17 -2.76
C LEU A 407 -6.62 -13.27 -3.83
N CYS A 408 -7.28 -12.17 -4.13
CA CYS A 408 -6.81 -11.19 -5.11
C CYS A 408 -7.23 -9.77 -4.73
N LYS A 409 -6.29 -8.97 -4.21
CA LYS A 409 -6.55 -7.58 -3.82
C LYS A 409 -7.08 -6.73 -4.99
N GLY A 410 -6.51 -6.91 -6.18
CA GLY A 410 -6.83 -6.10 -7.36
C GLY A 410 -8.26 -6.26 -7.89
N THR A 411 -8.92 -7.38 -7.57
CA THR A 411 -10.29 -7.70 -7.98
C THR A 411 -11.25 -7.91 -6.80
N GLY A 412 -10.75 -7.90 -5.56
CA GLY A 412 -11.54 -7.98 -4.33
C GLY A 412 -11.70 -6.65 -3.60
N ALA A 413 -10.87 -5.65 -3.92
CA ALA A 413 -11.02 -4.31 -3.36
C ALA A 413 -12.03 -3.47 -4.15
N PHE A 414 -12.78 -2.63 -3.45
CA PHE A 414 -13.66 -1.65 -4.09
C PHE A 414 -13.70 -0.35 -3.29
N ILE A 415 -14.13 0.73 -3.95
CA ILE A 415 -14.42 2.00 -3.29
C ILE A 415 -15.90 2.35 -3.44
N ILE A 416 -16.42 3.03 -2.43
CA ILE A 416 -17.78 3.56 -2.39
C ILE A 416 -17.69 5.06 -2.65
N ILE A 417 -18.46 5.53 -3.64
CA ILE A 417 -18.43 6.91 -4.12
C ILE A 417 -19.82 7.50 -3.98
N ASP A 418 -19.94 8.66 -3.37
CA ASP A 418 -21.20 9.40 -3.30
C ASP A 418 -21.60 9.88 -4.70
N ARG A 419 -22.86 9.62 -5.10
CA ARG A 419 -23.37 9.89 -6.43
C ARG A 419 -23.59 11.37 -6.74
N LEU A 420 -23.69 12.22 -5.71
CA LEU A 420 -23.99 13.65 -5.89
C LEU A 420 -22.73 14.48 -6.08
N ASN A 421 -21.70 14.20 -5.26
CA ASN A 421 -20.47 15.01 -5.24
C ASN A 421 -19.24 14.27 -5.80
N ASN A 422 -19.38 12.97 -6.13
CA ASN A 422 -18.30 12.09 -6.60
C ASN A 422 -17.13 11.92 -5.60
N VAL A 423 -17.36 12.18 -4.32
CA VAL A 423 -16.37 11.97 -3.27
C VAL A 423 -16.33 10.50 -2.88
N THR A 424 -15.13 9.93 -2.73
CA THR A 424 -14.95 8.60 -2.14
C THR A 424 -15.30 8.67 -0.66
N VAL A 425 -16.31 7.92 -0.26
CA VAL A 425 -16.86 7.91 1.11
C VAL A 425 -16.52 6.64 1.89
N GLY A 426 -16.06 5.59 1.22
CA GLY A 426 -15.65 4.35 1.86
C GLY A 426 -14.77 3.50 0.95
N ALA A 427 -14.01 2.59 1.58
CA ALA A 427 -13.25 1.54 0.89
C ALA A 427 -13.66 0.18 1.48
N GLY A 428 -13.83 -0.80 0.60
CA GLY A 428 -14.25 -2.15 0.96
C GLY A 428 -13.26 -3.23 0.54
N MET A 429 -13.23 -4.31 1.32
CA MET A 429 -12.34 -5.46 1.14
C MET A 429 -12.96 -6.73 1.71
#